data_a47685b79a2dbbab26ff6c0b5b30baf5
#
_entry.id   a47685b79a2dbbab26ff6c0b5b30baf5
#
_cell.length_a   1.000
_cell.length_b   1.000
_cell.length_c   1.000
_cell.angle_alpha   90.00
_cell.angle_beta   90.00
_cell.angle_gamma   90.00
#
_symmetry.space_group_name_H-M   'P 1'
#
loop_
_entity.id
_entity.type
_entity.pdbx_description
1 polymer ?
#
loop_
_entity_poly.entity_id
_entity_poly.type
_entity_poly.pdbx_seq_one_letter_code
_entity_poly.pdbx_strand_id
1 'polypeptide(L)'
;MDRILIAVALWLLPLSLYGQWLDFRTPGIPRTDEGKANLTSPAPRTPDGKPDLSGLWRPEFNPYNLDVIQDVKDERVFRPPAEALFKQHLAEFHGSDPITHCLPGGPLEILTAGGTALYRIIQSANMVALLYERGVIYRQIFMDGRKLPKDPNPTWMGYSVGHWEGDTLVVESAGFNDRTWLDRLGHPHSENLRVIERFRRVDFGHMRFQITYDDPKTLTKPLSFSLAVNYVPDTDMLETICENERDAAHLVGKASAGVNVASDVLAKYAGKYEFRDGPPIIQGFFGTTDTFSVIDGQLWMNAIPVIPLSETRFESAAVAVEFFMDAHGAVTHFMLRANEGEARCDRKP
;
A
#
# COMPACT_ATOMS: atom_id res chain seq x y z
N MET A 1 -68.25 -8.28 24.54
CA MET A 1 -67.08 -7.45 24.94
C MET A 1 -65.88 -8.01 24.24
N ASP A 2 -65.67 -7.56 23.02
CA ASP A 2 -64.66 -8.12 22.08
C ASP A 2 -63.36 -7.35 22.25
N ARG A 3 -62.30 -8.08 22.59
CA ARG A 3 -60.96 -7.54 22.65
C ARG A 3 -60.36 -7.61 21.26
N ILE A 4 -60.25 -6.47 20.60
CA ILE A 4 -59.52 -6.32 19.33
C ILE A 4 -58.02 -6.31 19.69
N LEU A 5 -57.31 -7.39 19.31
CA LEU A 5 -55.87 -7.48 19.31
C LEU A 5 -55.36 -6.78 18.05
N ILE A 6 -54.81 -5.56 18.24
CA ILE A 6 -54.09 -4.87 17.18
C ILE A 6 -52.66 -5.46 17.13
N ALA A 7 -52.44 -6.31 16.14
CA ALA A 7 -51.09 -6.78 15.80
C ALA A 7 -50.32 -5.64 15.07
N VAL A 8 -49.45 -4.96 15.77
CA VAL A 8 -48.50 -4.04 15.16
C VAL A 8 -47.40 -4.88 14.51
N ALA A 9 -47.54 -5.10 13.21
CA ALA A 9 -46.43 -5.66 12.40
C ALA A 9 -45.34 -4.58 12.29
N LEU A 10 -44.32 -4.66 13.14
CA LEU A 10 -43.06 -3.92 12.92
C LEU A 10 -42.44 -4.48 11.66
N TRP A 11 -42.55 -3.76 10.59
CA TRP A 11 -41.70 -3.93 9.42
C TRP A 11 -40.28 -3.57 9.83
N LEU A 12 -39.47 -4.55 10.18
CA LEU A 12 -38.03 -4.44 10.21
C LEU A 12 -37.57 -4.31 8.74
N LEU A 13 -37.58 -3.06 8.26
CA LEU A 13 -36.78 -2.71 7.09
C LEU A 13 -35.35 -3.06 7.47
N PRO A 14 -34.62 -3.86 6.65
CA PRO A 14 -33.19 -3.96 6.82
C PRO A 14 -32.62 -2.56 6.61
N LEU A 15 -32.27 -1.88 7.68
CA LEU A 15 -31.36 -0.75 7.62
C LEU A 15 -30.06 -1.34 7.08
N SER A 16 -29.94 -1.32 5.76
CA SER A 16 -28.65 -1.51 5.13
C SER A 16 -27.72 -0.48 5.76
N LEU A 17 -26.80 -0.93 6.58
CA LEU A 17 -25.68 -0.13 7.05
C LEU A 17 -24.84 0.15 5.81
N TYR A 18 -25.28 1.13 5.02
CA TYR A 18 -24.45 1.65 3.93
C TYR A 18 -23.26 2.32 4.59
N GLY A 19 -22.08 1.87 4.25
CA GLY A 19 -20.87 2.60 4.57
C GLY A 19 -21.00 4.04 4.05
N GLN A 20 -20.37 4.95 4.71
CA GLN A 20 -20.48 6.41 4.54
C GLN A 20 -20.43 6.89 3.07
N TRP A 21 -19.82 6.09 2.16
CA TRP A 21 -19.53 6.47 0.78
C TRP A 21 -20.16 5.54 -0.28
N LEU A 22 -20.98 4.56 0.10
CA LEU A 22 -21.50 3.55 -0.85
C LEU A 22 -22.41 4.12 -1.94
N ASP A 23 -23.08 5.22 -1.69
CA ASP A 23 -23.97 5.89 -2.64
C ASP A 23 -23.41 7.24 -3.12
N PHE A 24 -22.14 7.53 -2.85
CA PHE A 24 -21.53 8.77 -3.29
C PHE A 24 -21.32 8.75 -4.80
N ARG A 25 -21.94 9.67 -5.51
CA ARG A 25 -21.69 9.89 -6.94
C ARG A 25 -20.71 11.03 -7.12
N THR A 26 -19.53 10.74 -7.64
CA THR A 26 -18.53 11.77 -7.95
C THR A 26 -19.07 12.70 -9.02
N PRO A 27 -19.15 14.02 -8.75
CA PRO A 27 -19.62 15.01 -9.74
C PRO A 27 -18.69 15.09 -10.96
N GLY A 28 -19.26 15.40 -12.14
CA GLY A 28 -18.47 15.65 -13.36
C GLY A 28 -17.92 14.42 -14.05
N ILE A 29 -18.20 13.20 -13.58
CA ILE A 29 -17.80 11.97 -14.26
C ILE A 29 -18.74 11.69 -15.44
N PRO A 30 -18.22 11.45 -16.66
CA PRO A 30 -19.01 10.92 -17.77
C PRO A 30 -19.67 9.60 -17.39
N ARG A 31 -20.94 9.42 -17.82
CA ARG A 31 -21.69 8.20 -17.48
C ARG A 31 -22.25 7.55 -18.71
N THR A 32 -22.41 6.23 -18.67
CA THR A 32 -23.16 5.45 -19.64
C THR A 32 -24.67 5.66 -19.45
N ASP A 33 -25.47 5.20 -20.38
CA ASP A 33 -26.94 5.25 -20.30
C ASP A 33 -27.49 4.47 -19.07
N GLU A 34 -26.76 3.47 -18.57
CA GLU A 34 -27.07 2.74 -17.36
C GLU A 34 -26.60 3.46 -16.08
N GLY A 35 -26.02 4.66 -16.20
CA GLY A 35 -25.54 5.48 -15.08
C GLY A 35 -24.19 5.06 -14.49
N LYS A 36 -23.49 4.10 -15.08
CA LYS A 36 -22.14 3.69 -14.68
C LYS A 36 -21.10 4.73 -15.14
N ALA A 37 -20.01 4.87 -14.41
CA ALA A 37 -18.89 5.72 -14.83
C ALA A 37 -18.33 5.24 -16.18
N ASN A 38 -18.26 6.17 -17.17
CA ASN A 38 -17.63 5.88 -18.46
C ASN A 38 -16.15 6.28 -18.43
N LEU A 39 -15.32 5.35 -18.01
CA LEU A 39 -13.89 5.57 -17.81
C LEU A 39 -13.08 5.66 -19.12
N THR A 40 -13.67 5.24 -20.26
CA THR A 40 -13.04 5.33 -21.58
C THR A 40 -13.38 6.59 -22.35
N SER A 41 -14.12 7.53 -21.74
CA SER A 41 -14.38 8.86 -22.30
C SER A 41 -13.06 9.62 -22.51
N PRO A 42 -13.01 10.61 -23.41
CA PRO A 42 -11.83 11.43 -23.60
C PRO A 42 -11.29 12.03 -22.29
N ALA A 43 -9.96 12.12 -22.18
CA ALA A 43 -9.32 12.74 -21.03
C ALA A 43 -9.78 14.21 -20.88
N PRO A 44 -10.20 14.63 -19.68
CA PRO A 44 -10.58 16.01 -19.42
C PRO A 44 -9.37 16.94 -19.55
N ARG A 45 -9.64 18.21 -19.83
CA ARG A 45 -8.60 19.24 -19.93
C ARG A 45 -8.91 20.41 -19.02
N THR A 46 -7.87 21.00 -18.49
CA THR A 46 -7.92 22.27 -17.77
C THR A 46 -8.19 23.44 -18.71
N PRO A 47 -8.58 24.62 -18.20
CA PRO A 47 -8.86 25.79 -19.07
C PRO A 47 -7.67 26.25 -19.93
N ASP A 48 -6.42 25.98 -19.51
CA ASP A 48 -5.20 26.23 -20.28
C ASP A 48 -4.85 25.11 -21.28
N GLY A 49 -5.77 24.14 -21.46
CA GLY A 49 -5.66 23.08 -22.46
C GLY A 49 -4.76 21.90 -22.08
N LYS A 50 -4.18 21.88 -20.88
CA LYS A 50 -3.41 20.74 -20.38
C LYS A 50 -4.34 19.60 -19.94
N PRO A 51 -3.88 18.34 -19.96
CA PRO A 51 -4.66 17.27 -19.34
C PRO A 51 -4.96 17.59 -17.88
N ASP A 52 -6.21 17.42 -17.47
CA ASP A 52 -6.59 17.50 -16.07
C ASP A 52 -6.30 16.15 -15.40
N LEU A 53 -5.32 16.11 -14.50
CA LEU A 53 -4.96 14.92 -13.73
C LEU A 53 -5.73 14.81 -12.42
N SER A 54 -6.56 15.81 -12.09
CA SER A 54 -7.31 15.83 -10.82
C SER A 54 -8.22 14.62 -10.68
N GLY A 55 -8.36 14.16 -9.44
CA GLY A 55 -9.24 13.05 -9.12
C GLY A 55 -8.62 12.05 -8.18
N LEU A 56 -9.34 10.96 -7.97
CA LEU A 56 -8.94 9.86 -7.10
C LEU A 56 -8.40 8.71 -7.95
N TRP A 57 -7.20 8.27 -7.62
CA TRP A 57 -6.45 7.33 -8.43
C TRP A 57 -5.94 6.16 -7.60
N ARG A 58 -5.82 5.00 -8.24
CA ARG A 58 -5.23 3.79 -7.68
C ARG A 58 -4.23 3.20 -8.69
N PRO A 59 -2.96 3.05 -8.32
CA PRO A 59 -2.02 2.27 -9.12
C PRO A 59 -2.49 0.83 -9.23
N GLU A 60 -2.29 0.21 -10.39
CA GLU A 60 -2.42 -1.24 -10.48
C GLU A 60 -1.32 -1.91 -9.66
N PHE A 61 -1.63 -3.09 -9.15
CA PHE A 61 -0.60 -3.93 -8.53
C PHE A 61 0.53 -4.15 -9.53
N ASN A 62 1.74 -3.88 -9.08
CA ASN A 62 2.91 -4.10 -9.91
C ASN A 62 4.02 -4.74 -9.06
N PRO A 63 4.76 -5.69 -9.63
CA PRO A 63 5.77 -6.42 -8.90
C PRO A 63 7.01 -5.57 -8.53
N TYR A 64 7.22 -4.38 -9.13
CA TYR A 64 8.29 -3.46 -8.74
C TYR A 64 8.11 -2.86 -7.34
N ASN A 65 6.88 -2.93 -6.79
CA ASN A 65 6.66 -2.61 -5.39
C ASN A 65 7.40 -3.55 -4.45
N LEU A 66 7.52 -4.79 -4.85
CA LEU A 66 8.22 -5.82 -4.07
C LEU A 66 9.71 -5.78 -4.37
N ASP A 67 10.05 -5.75 -5.66
CA ASP A 67 11.42 -5.85 -6.15
C ASP A 67 11.61 -4.95 -7.38
N VAL A 68 12.30 -3.82 -7.21
CA VAL A 68 12.56 -2.87 -8.31
C VAL A 68 13.48 -3.43 -9.40
N ILE A 69 14.14 -4.56 -9.13
CA ILE A 69 15.05 -5.22 -10.09
C ILE A 69 14.54 -6.57 -10.58
N GLN A 70 13.28 -6.90 -10.34
CA GLN A 70 12.69 -8.19 -10.71
C GLN A 70 12.91 -8.63 -12.17
N ASP A 71 12.97 -7.67 -13.10
CA ASP A 71 13.17 -7.92 -14.53
C ASP A 71 14.65 -7.88 -14.95
N VAL A 72 15.54 -7.52 -14.02
CA VAL A 72 16.97 -7.42 -14.32
C VAL A 72 17.63 -8.76 -14.05
N LYS A 73 17.99 -9.44 -15.12
CA LYS A 73 18.72 -10.73 -15.08
C LYS A 73 20.21 -10.49 -15.32
N ASP A 74 21.03 -11.17 -14.51
CA ASP A 74 22.48 -11.31 -14.71
C ASP A 74 23.31 -10.00 -14.73
N GLU A 75 22.73 -8.87 -14.32
CA GLU A 75 23.45 -7.61 -14.23
C GLU A 75 23.59 -7.17 -12.76
N ARG A 76 24.76 -6.65 -12.43
CA ARG A 76 24.94 -5.97 -11.15
C ARG A 76 24.30 -4.58 -11.23
N VAL A 77 23.14 -4.41 -10.60
CA VAL A 77 22.41 -3.14 -10.58
C VAL A 77 22.87 -2.25 -9.43
N PHE A 78 23.12 -2.84 -8.27
CA PHE A 78 23.57 -2.12 -7.09
C PHE A 78 25.09 -2.12 -6.97
N ARG A 79 25.65 -1.02 -6.50
CA ARG A 79 27.04 -0.92 -6.11
C ARG A 79 27.33 -1.72 -4.84
N PRO A 80 28.55 -2.20 -4.60
CA PRO A 80 28.85 -3.09 -3.47
C PRO A 80 28.40 -2.59 -2.09
N PRO A 81 28.54 -1.30 -1.73
CA PRO A 81 28.01 -0.81 -0.45
C PRO A 81 26.50 -0.91 -0.32
N ALA A 82 25.77 -0.61 -1.39
CA ALA A 82 24.30 -0.70 -1.40
C ALA A 82 23.83 -2.16 -1.36
N GLU A 83 24.54 -3.06 -2.06
CA GLU A 83 24.28 -4.50 -2.00
C GLU A 83 24.52 -5.07 -0.59
N ALA A 84 25.54 -4.59 0.12
CA ALA A 84 25.79 -4.96 1.50
C ALA A 84 24.67 -4.48 2.45
N LEU A 85 24.22 -3.24 2.29
CA LEU A 85 23.10 -2.67 3.06
C LEU A 85 21.78 -3.40 2.76
N PHE A 86 21.51 -3.73 1.51
CA PHE A 86 20.35 -4.55 1.15
C PHE A 86 20.35 -5.91 1.85
N LYS A 87 21.50 -6.61 1.88
CA LYS A 87 21.65 -7.86 2.62
C LYS A 87 21.40 -7.72 4.13
N GLN A 88 21.80 -6.58 4.69
CA GLN A 88 21.49 -6.24 6.08
C GLN A 88 19.98 -6.06 6.29
N HIS A 89 19.30 -5.28 5.45
CA HIS A 89 17.84 -5.09 5.52
C HIS A 89 17.08 -6.42 5.44
N LEU A 90 17.52 -7.34 4.56
CA LEU A 90 16.95 -8.68 4.47
C LEU A 90 17.18 -9.50 5.75
N ALA A 91 18.36 -9.39 6.35
CA ALA A 91 18.71 -10.13 7.57
C ALA A 91 17.95 -9.60 8.80
N GLU A 92 17.68 -8.30 8.86
CA GLU A 92 16.90 -7.64 9.92
C GLU A 92 15.40 -7.85 9.76
N PHE A 93 14.98 -8.49 8.69
CA PHE A 93 13.59 -8.84 8.41
C PHE A 93 12.63 -7.65 8.57
N HIS A 94 12.82 -6.59 7.76
CA HIS A 94 12.06 -5.34 7.80
C HIS A 94 12.12 -4.57 9.13
N GLY A 95 13.00 -4.93 10.06
CA GLY A 95 13.16 -4.22 11.33
C GLY A 95 13.50 -2.74 11.16
N SER A 96 14.15 -2.37 10.06
CA SER A 96 14.49 -0.99 9.69
C SER A 96 13.58 -0.38 8.62
N ASP A 97 12.51 -1.07 8.18
CA ASP A 97 11.54 -0.52 7.22
C ASP A 97 10.80 0.68 7.85
N PRO A 98 10.93 1.89 7.30
CA PRO A 98 10.27 3.07 7.86
C PRO A 98 8.74 2.92 7.90
N ILE A 99 8.14 2.24 6.95
CA ILE A 99 6.69 2.05 6.89
C ILE A 99 6.19 1.23 8.09
N THR A 100 6.94 0.22 8.53
CA THR A 100 6.56 -0.57 9.73
C THR A 100 6.64 0.25 11.02
N HIS A 101 7.36 1.36 11.00
CA HIS A 101 7.47 2.32 12.09
C HIS A 101 6.57 3.55 11.94
N CYS A 102 5.55 3.48 11.07
CA CYS A 102 4.65 4.61 10.78
C CYS A 102 5.35 5.86 10.25
N LEU A 103 6.47 5.68 9.56
CA LEU A 103 7.22 6.74 8.90
C LEU A 103 6.92 6.73 7.39
N PRO A 104 7.08 7.86 6.69
CA PRO A 104 6.87 7.92 5.25
C PRO A 104 7.80 6.98 4.49
N GLY A 105 7.26 6.32 3.45
CA GLY A 105 8.02 5.38 2.61
C GLY A 105 8.92 6.03 1.56
N GLY A 106 8.87 7.34 1.39
CA GLY A 106 9.72 8.05 0.44
C GLY A 106 9.48 7.64 -1.01
N PRO A 107 10.54 7.24 -1.76
CA PRO A 107 10.42 6.81 -3.16
C PRO A 107 9.45 5.62 -3.34
N LEU A 108 9.43 4.70 -2.40
CA LEU A 108 8.48 3.58 -2.40
C LEU A 108 7.04 4.08 -2.33
N GLU A 109 6.73 5.10 -1.51
CA GLU A 109 5.40 5.69 -1.43
C GLU A 109 4.98 6.32 -2.76
N ILE A 110 5.90 7.00 -3.45
CA ILE A 110 5.68 7.57 -4.78
C ILE A 110 5.30 6.45 -5.78
N LEU A 111 6.00 5.33 -5.72
CA LEU A 111 5.80 4.21 -6.62
C LEU A 111 4.47 3.51 -6.38
N THR A 112 4.07 3.35 -5.13
CA THR A 112 3.07 2.36 -4.77
C THR A 112 1.74 2.97 -4.37
N ALA A 113 1.75 4.18 -3.86
CA ALA A 113 0.63 4.62 -3.02
C ALA A 113 0.11 3.46 -2.13
N GLY A 114 1.01 2.54 -1.78
CA GLY A 114 0.70 1.38 -0.94
C GLY A 114 0.06 0.18 -1.63
N GLY A 115 0.07 0.11 -2.98
CA GLY A 115 -0.48 -1.04 -3.73
C GLY A 115 -2.00 -1.17 -3.71
N THR A 116 -2.65 -0.90 -2.59
CA THR A 116 -4.11 -0.89 -2.42
C THR A 116 -4.64 0.49 -2.04
N ALA A 117 -3.78 1.39 -1.58
CA ALA A 117 -4.17 2.72 -1.14
C ALA A 117 -4.48 3.65 -2.33
N LEU A 118 -5.36 4.59 -2.06
CA LEU A 118 -5.73 5.64 -3.00
C LEU A 118 -4.79 6.83 -2.85
N TYR A 119 -4.68 7.61 -3.91
CA TYR A 119 -4.17 8.97 -3.80
C TYR A 119 -5.03 9.93 -4.61
N ARG A 120 -5.16 11.14 -4.11
CA ARG A 120 -5.87 12.21 -4.76
C ARG A 120 -4.89 13.18 -5.39
N ILE A 121 -5.09 13.48 -6.67
CA ILE A 121 -4.40 14.58 -7.34
C ILE A 121 -5.29 15.82 -7.29
N ILE A 122 -4.72 16.92 -6.84
CA ILE A 122 -5.30 18.27 -6.90
C ILE A 122 -4.39 19.10 -7.80
N GLN A 123 -4.88 19.52 -8.94
CA GLN A 123 -4.11 20.26 -9.94
C GLN A 123 -4.54 21.74 -9.98
N SER A 124 -3.54 22.62 -9.93
CA SER A 124 -3.69 24.03 -10.20
C SER A 124 -2.62 24.50 -11.19
N ALA A 125 -2.70 25.74 -11.64
CA ALA A 125 -1.73 26.28 -12.60
C ALA A 125 -0.28 26.28 -12.06
N ASN A 126 -0.11 26.50 -10.76
CA ASN A 126 1.22 26.67 -10.15
C ASN A 126 1.68 25.52 -9.29
N MET A 127 0.80 24.55 -9.03
CA MET A 127 1.10 23.42 -8.14
C MET A 127 0.19 22.23 -8.44
N VAL A 128 0.78 21.05 -8.38
CA VAL A 128 0.06 19.79 -8.27
C VAL A 128 0.33 19.22 -6.89
N ALA A 129 -0.74 18.90 -6.14
CA ALA A 129 -0.64 18.25 -4.85
C ALA A 129 -1.13 16.80 -4.95
N LEU A 130 -0.37 15.88 -4.38
CA LEU A 130 -0.77 14.50 -4.18
C LEU A 130 -1.05 14.28 -2.69
N LEU A 131 -2.26 13.84 -2.38
CA LEU A 131 -2.66 13.43 -1.04
C LEU A 131 -2.72 11.90 -1.04
N TYR A 132 -1.95 11.26 -0.19
CA TYR A 132 -1.92 9.81 -0.08
C TYR A 132 -2.85 9.37 1.06
N GLU A 133 -3.69 8.39 0.81
CA GLU A 133 -4.59 7.82 1.80
C GLU A 133 -3.80 7.16 2.93
N ARG A 134 -2.74 6.46 2.58
CA ARG A 134 -1.87 5.81 3.55
C ARG A 134 -0.91 6.81 4.20
N GLY A 135 -0.83 6.75 5.53
CA GLY A 135 0.12 7.54 6.32
C GLY A 135 -0.17 9.03 6.41
N VAL A 136 -1.31 9.49 5.86
CA VAL A 136 -1.70 10.92 5.85
C VAL A 136 -0.58 11.82 5.30
N ILE A 137 0.09 11.35 4.24
CA ILE A 137 1.20 12.04 3.61
C ILE A 137 0.67 12.89 2.46
N TYR A 138 1.32 14.02 2.23
CA TYR A 138 1.09 14.81 1.03
C TYR A 138 2.41 15.12 0.34
N ARG A 139 2.33 15.42 -0.95
CA ARG A 139 3.45 15.83 -1.77
C ARG A 139 3.07 17.05 -2.61
N GLN A 140 3.94 18.04 -2.66
CA GLN A 140 3.77 19.25 -3.48
C GLN A 140 4.73 19.19 -4.67
N ILE A 141 4.18 19.38 -5.86
CA ILE A 141 4.95 19.50 -7.11
C ILE A 141 4.76 20.93 -7.59
N PHE A 142 5.83 21.72 -7.59
CA PHE A 142 5.79 23.10 -7.98
C PHE A 142 5.84 23.25 -9.49
N MET A 143 4.83 23.95 -10.06
CA MET A 143 4.64 24.12 -11.49
C MET A 143 4.94 25.57 -11.97
N ASP A 144 5.50 26.39 -11.13
CA ASP A 144 5.75 27.83 -11.35
C ASP A 144 7.08 28.13 -12.06
N GLY A 145 7.72 27.10 -12.63
CA GLY A 145 8.97 27.25 -13.40
C GLY A 145 10.23 27.34 -12.54
N ARG A 146 10.11 27.19 -11.21
CA ARG A 146 11.30 27.10 -10.36
C ARG A 146 12.10 25.84 -10.68
N LYS A 147 13.40 25.90 -10.40
CA LYS A 147 14.30 24.74 -10.54
C LYS A 147 14.45 24.01 -9.22
N LEU A 148 14.80 22.73 -9.28
CA LEU A 148 15.24 21.99 -8.09
C LEU A 148 16.39 22.74 -7.42
N PRO A 149 16.38 22.86 -6.08
CA PRO A 149 17.54 23.33 -5.33
C PRO A 149 18.77 22.49 -5.64
N LYS A 150 19.95 23.12 -5.67
CA LYS A 150 21.20 22.39 -5.90
C LYS A 150 21.54 21.44 -4.74
N ASP A 151 21.18 21.85 -3.54
CA ASP A 151 21.43 21.13 -2.28
C ASP A 151 20.16 21.25 -1.40
N PRO A 152 19.10 20.49 -1.71
CA PRO A 152 17.88 20.51 -0.92
C PRO A 152 18.11 19.83 0.42
N ASN A 153 17.51 20.35 1.48
CA ASN A 153 17.49 19.67 2.76
C ASN A 153 16.83 18.29 2.61
N PRO A 154 17.45 17.22 3.11
CA PRO A 154 16.88 15.89 3.00
C PRO A 154 15.51 15.77 3.72
N THR A 155 14.53 15.26 3.01
CA THR A 155 13.17 15.02 3.51
C THR A 155 12.69 13.61 3.13
N TRP A 156 11.57 13.18 3.68
CA TRP A 156 11.02 11.86 3.37
C TRP A 156 10.54 11.74 1.93
N MET A 157 9.84 12.75 1.41
CA MET A 157 9.21 12.74 0.09
C MET A 157 9.98 13.54 -0.97
N GLY A 158 11.15 14.05 -0.62
CA GLY A 158 11.93 14.91 -1.49
C GLY A 158 11.28 16.27 -1.77
N TYR A 159 11.96 17.06 -2.58
CA TYR A 159 11.48 18.32 -3.15
C TYR A 159 11.17 18.10 -4.63
N SER A 160 10.00 18.51 -5.11
CA SER A 160 9.52 18.17 -6.46
C SER A 160 9.19 19.43 -7.25
N VAL A 161 9.65 19.47 -8.50
CA VAL A 161 9.27 20.47 -9.50
C VAL A 161 8.70 19.77 -10.73
N GLY A 162 7.75 20.40 -11.41
CA GLY A 162 7.12 19.81 -12.58
C GLY A 162 7.04 20.78 -13.75
N HIS A 163 6.91 20.22 -14.93
CA HIS A 163 6.64 20.95 -16.16
C HIS A 163 5.89 20.05 -17.15
N TRP A 164 5.25 20.67 -18.12
CA TRP A 164 4.52 19.95 -19.17
C TRP A 164 5.38 19.73 -20.42
N GLU A 165 5.48 18.49 -20.86
CA GLU A 165 5.98 18.09 -22.18
C GLU A 165 4.78 17.59 -23.03
N GLY A 166 4.20 18.48 -23.82
CA GLY A 166 2.94 18.20 -24.51
C GLY A 166 1.83 17.84 -23.53
N ASP A 167 1.31 16.61 -23.60
CA ASP A 167 0.27 16.06 -22.72
C ASP A 167 0.84 15.22 -21.56
N THR A 168 2.13 15.29 -21.32
CA THR A 168 2.79 14.57 -20.23
C THR A 168 3.27 15.55 -19.17
N LEU A 169 2.85 15.36 -17.91
CA LEU A 169 3.46 16.03 -16.78
C LEU A 169 4.75 15.30 -16.43
N VAL A 170 5.87 16.02 -16.48
CA VAL A 170 7.17 15.53 -16.05
C VAL A 170 7.49 16.15 -14.70
N VAL A 171 7.84 15.30 -13.74
CA VAL A 171 8.21 15.71 -12.38
C VAL A 171 9.62 15.25 -12.09
N GLU A 172 10.43 16.16 -11.57
CA GLU A 172 11.77 15.87 -11.07
C GLU A 172 11.80 16.09 -9.56
N SER A 173 12.37 15.14 -8.83
CA SER A 173 12.47 15.19 -7.39
C SER A 173 13.87 14.85 -6.91
N ALA A 174 14.32 15.53 -5.87
CA ALA A 174 15.61 15.30 -5.21
C ALA A 174 15.52 15.70 -3.74
N GLY A 175 16.55 15.43 -2.96
CA GLY A 175 16.58 15.75 -1.52
C GLY A 175 15.78 14.75 -0.70
N PHE A 176 15.81 13.49 -1.07
CA PHE A 176 15.35 12.41 -0.21
C PHE A 176 16.37 12.14 0.90
N ASN A 177 15.91 11.84 2.10
CA ASN A 177 16.79 11.26 3.11
C ASN A 177 17.07 9.79 2.76
N ASP A 178 18.21 9.25 3.21
CA ASP A 178 18.65 7.88 2.93
C ASP A 178 18.02 6.81 3.85
N ARG A 179 16.99 7.19 4.59
CA ARG A 179 16.30 6.33 5.58
C ARG A 179 15.13 5.55 4.99
N THR A 180 14.82 5.75 3.72
CA THR A 180 13.73 5.10 3.00
C THR A 180 14.25 4.07 2.01
N TRP A 181 13.36 3.25 1.48
CA TRP A 181 13.69 2.17 0.55
C TRP A 181 13.10 2.41 -0.84
N LEU A 182 13.69 1.80 -1.87
CA LEU A 182 13.16 1.84 -3.23
C LEU A 182 11.98 0.88 -3.43
N ASP A 183 11.92 -0.20 -2.64
CA ASP A 183 10.90 -1.24 -2.70
C ASP A 183 10.69 -1.93 -1.34
N ARG A 184 9.77 -2.90 -1.32
CA ARG A 184 9.41 -3.63 -0.10
C ARG A 184 10.45 -4.66 0.34
N LEU A 185 11.37 -5.09 -0.55
CA LEU A 185 12.48 -5.96 -0.18
C LEU A 185 13.58 -5.22 0.59
N GLY A 186 13.61 -3.90 0.50
CA GLY A 186 14.59 -3.10 1.24
C GLY A 186 15.79 -2.68 0.42
N HIS A 187 15.64 -2.57 -0.91
CA HIS A 187 16.69 -1.99 -1.74
C HIS A 187 16.94 -0.53 -1.35
N PRO A 188 18.17 -0.18 -0.98
CA PRO A 188 18.49 1.15 -0.47
C PRO A 188 18.68 2.18 -1.58
N HIS A 189 18.64 3.44 -1.20
CA HIS A 189 19.13 4.57 -1.98
C HIS A 189 19.97 5.49 -1.11
N SER A 190 20.62 6.47 -1.72
CA SER A 190 21.35 7.53 -1.03
C SER A 190 20.61 8.86 -1.12
N GLU A 191 21.07 9.88 -0.41
CA GLU A 191 20.58 11.27 -0.53
C GLU A 191 20.82 11.87 -1.93
N ASN A 192 21.63 11.20 -2.78
CA ASN A 192 21.85 11.62 -4.17
C ASN A 192 20.75 11.13 -5.12
N LEU A 193 19.76 10.40 -4.61
CA LEU A 193 18.64 9.91 -5.42
C LEU A 193 17.93 11.06 -6.11
N ARG A 194 17.76 10.92 -7.40
CA ARG A 194 16.82 11.68 -8.23
C ARG A 194 15.72 10.77 -8.72
N VAL A 195 14.49 11.24 -8.61
CA VAL A 195 13.31 10.54 -9.14
C VAL A 195 12.72 11.38 -10.26
N ILE A 196 12.56 10.78 -11.43
CA ILE A 196 11.92 11.40 -12.58
C ILE A 196 10.64 10.64 -12.86
N GLU A 197 9.52 11.35 -12.88
CA GLU A 197 8.19 10.78 -13.07
C GLU A 197 7.53 11.40 -14.29
N ARG A 198 6.75 10.61 -15.00
CA ARG A 198 6.00 11.03 -16.20
C ARG A 198 4.57 10.54 -16.10
N PHE A 199 3.63 11.48 -15.93
CA PHE A 199 2.21 11.20 -15.85
C PHE A 199 1.55 11.54 -17.16
N ARG A 200 0.88 10.57 -17.80
CA ARG A 200 0.13 10.76 -19.02
C ARG A 200 -1.27 10.19 -18.86
N ARG A 201 -2.26 11.05 -18.75
CA ARG A 201 -3.66 10.64 -18.78
C ARG A 201 -4.04 10.23 -20.20
N VAL A 202 -4.44 8.97 -20.39
CA VAL A 202 -4.74 8.39 -21.72
C VAL A 202 -6.18 8.69 -22.11
N ASP A 203 -7.10 8.50 -21.18
CA ASP A 203 -8.52 8.77 -21.28
C ASP A 203 -9.04 9.21 -19.90
N PHE A 204 -10.37 9.20 -19.71
CA PHE A 204 -10.94 9.68 -18.45
C PHE A 204 -10.46 8.85 -17.27
N GLY A 205 -10.43 7.52 -17.39
CA GLY A 205 -10.19 6.59 -16.32
C GLY A 205 -8.79 6.01 -16.22
N HIS A 206 -7.91 6.25 -17.21
CA HIS A 206 -6.63 5.57 -17.27
C HIS A 206 -5.48 6.55 -17.42
N MET A 207 -4.42 6.32 -16.63
CA MET A 207 -3.19 7.08 -16.68
C MET A 207 -1.99 6.12 -16.77
N ARG A 208 -1.04 6.46 -17.61
CA ARG A 208 0.29 5.84 -17.63
C ARG A 208 1.20 6.64 -16.72
N PHE A 209 1.90 5.93 -15.86
CA PHE A 209 2.89 6.48 -14.97
C PHE A 209 4.22 5.79 -15.23
N GLN A 210 5.24 6.56 -15.58
CA GLN A 210 6.60 6.08 -15.70
C GLN A 210 7.44 6.72 -14.62
N ILE A 211 8.29 5.92 -13.96
CA ILE A 211 9.21 6.39 -12.95
C ILE A 211 10.62 5.95 -13.30
N THR A 212 11.59 6.81 -13.01
CA THR A 212 13.03 6.54 -13.15
C THR A 212 13.71 6.91 -11.85
N TYR A 213 14.44 5.97 -11.28
CA TYR A 213 15.37 6.17 -10.18
C TYR A 213 16.78 6.34 -10.72
N ASP A 214 17.42 7.45 -10.41
CA ASP A 214 18.80 7.75 -10.77
C ASP A 214 19.59 8.10 -9.50
N ASP A 215 20.42 7.19 -9.04
CA ASP A 215 21.26 7.34 -7.86
C ASP A 215 22.68 6.82 -8.16
N PRO A 216 23.59 7.68 -8.59
CA PRO A 216 24.92 7.24 -8.99
C PRO A 216 25.79 6.73 -7.84
N LYS A 217 25.40 6.94 -6.58
CA LYS A 217 26.09 6.35 -5.41
C LYS A 217 25.62 4.93 -5.10
N THR A 218 24.39 4.60 -5.44
CA THR A 218 23.76 3.34 -5.10
C THR A 218 23.61 2.44 -6.31
N LEU A 219 23.20 3.01 -7.45
CA LEU A 219 22.93 2.29 -8.69
C LEU A 219 24.12 2.35 -9.67
N THR A 220 24.29 1.34 -10.48
CA THR A 220 25.27 1.32 -11.59
C THR A 220 24.73 2.01 -12.84
N LYS A 221 23.40 2.04 -12.99
CA LYS A 221 22.65 2.73 -14.05
C LYS A 221 21.27 3.10 -13.53
N PRO A 222 20.60 4.10 -14.13
CA PRO A 222 19.21 4.41 -13.76
C PRO A 222 18.28 3.21 -13.99
N LEU A 223 17.27 3.07 -13.10
CA LEU A 223 16.20 2.10 -13.22
C LEU A 223 14.92 2.80 -13.67
N SER A 224 14.27 2.26 -14.71
CA SER A 224 13.01 2.82 -15.22
C SER A 224 11.97 1.75 -15.44
N PHE A 225 10.75 2.00 -15.01
CA PHE A 225 9.60 1.14 -15.25
C PHE A 225 8.32 1.94 -15.39
N SER A 226 7.28 1.30 -15.92
CA SER A 226 5.99 1.94 -16.18
C SER A 226 4.88 1.19 -15.49
N LEU A 227 3.91 1.93 -14.99
CA LEU A 227 2.75 1.43 -14.27
C LEU A 227 1.47 1.94 -14.91
N ALA A 228 0.40 1.17 -14.80
CA ALA A 228 -0.94 1.65 -15.06
C ALA A 228 -1.56 2.20 -13.77
N VAL A 229 -2.33 3.27 -13.91
CA VAL A 229 -3.02 3.92 -12.82
C VAL A 229 -4.47 4.15 -13.23
N ASN A 230 -5.40 3.70 -12.41
CA ASN A 230 -6.83 3.74 -12.71
C ASN A 230 -7.55 4.78 -11.86
N TYR A 231 -8.45 5.51 -12.47
CA TYR A 231 -9.36 6.42 -11.78
C TYR A 231 -10.37 5.62 -10.96
N VAL A 232 -10.63 6.06 -9.74
CA VAL A 232 -11.59 5.40 -8.85
C VAL A 232 -12.81 6.30 -8.67
N PRO A 233 -13.92 6.01 -9.37
CA PRO A 233 -15.14 6.78 -9.27
C PRO A 233 -15.97 6.40 -8.03
N ASP A 234 -16.89 7.31 -7.67
CA ASP A 234 -17.99 7.04 -6.74
C ASP A 234 -17.55 6.58 -5.33
N THR A 235 -16.41 7.11 -4.89
CA THR A 235 -15.86 6.91 -3.55
C THR A 235 -15.01 8.11 -3.13
N ASP A 236 -14.54 8.11 -1.92
CA ASP A 236 -13.59 9.09 -1.40
C ASP A 236 -12.44 8.41 -0.66
N MET A 237 -11.42 9.20 -0.34
CA MET A 237 -10.30 8.74 0.50
C MET A 237 -10.77 8.60 1.95
N LEU A 238 -10.28 7.55 2.59
CA LEU A 238 -10.42 7.38 4.03
C LEU A 238 -9.21 7.96 4.76
N GLU A 239 -9.39 8.35 6.00
CA GLU A 239 -8.27 8.68 6.87
C GLU A 239 -7.66 7.37 7.38
N THR A 240 -6.45 7.07 6.93
CA THR A 240 -5.71 5.88 7.36
C THR A 240 -4.47 6.32 8.11
N ILE A 241 -4.53 6.27 9.44
CA ILE A 241 -3.41 6.58 10.31
C ILE A 241 -2.77 5.27 10.74
N CYS A 242 -1.46 5.13 10.56
CA CYS A 242 -0.71 3.90 10.87
C CYS A 242 -0.88 3.45 12.34
N GLU A 243 -1.00 4.39 13.27
CA GLU A 243 -1.30 4.11 14.67
C GLU A 243 -2.68 3.47 14.84
N ASN A 244 -3.66 3.92 14.05
CA ASN A 244 -5.00 3.34 14.05
C ASN A 244 -4.99 1.89 13.55
N GLU A 245 -4.13 1.54 12.60
CA GLU A 245 -3.96 0.17 12.15
C GLU A 245 -3.36 -0.72 13.25
N ARG A 246 -2.45 -0.19 14.06
CA ARG A 246 -1.90 -0.89 15.23
C ARG A 246 -2.91 -1.05 16.35
N ASP A 247 -3.73 -0.02 16.54
CA ASP A 247 -4.71 0.07 17.62
C ASP A 247 -6.16 -0.03 17.13
N ALA A 248 -6.40 -0.64 15.97
CA ALA A 248 -7.75 -0.82 15.41
C ALA A 248 -8.74 -1.41 16.42
N ALA A 249 -8.24 -2.20 17.36
CA ALA A 249 -8.97 -2.70 18.51
C ALA A 249 -9.54 -1.59 19.41
N HIS A 250 -8.87 -0.45 19.54
CA HIS A 250 -9.32 0.69 20.33
C HIS A 250 -10.31 1.58 19.58
N LEU A 251 -10.17 1.70 18.25
CA LEU A 251 -10.98 2.58 17.43
C LEU A 251 -12.38 2.04 17.17
N VAL A 252 -12.52 0.74 17.05
CA VAL A 252 -13.82 0.10 16.75
C VAL A 252 -14.64 -0.12 18.02
N GLY A 253 -14.16 0.25 19.21
CA GLY A 253 -14.90 0.18 20.48
C GLY A 253 -15.31 -1.24 20.90
N LYS A 254 -14.95 -2.23 20.12
CA LYS A 254 -15.04 -3.66 20.34
C LYS A 254 -13.82 -4.30 19.73
N ALA A 255 -12.66 -4.13 20.37
CA ALA A 255 -11.76 -5.24 20.33
C ALA A 255 -12.61 -6.45 20.74
N SER A 256 -12.72 -7.46 19.90
CA SER A 256 -12.90 -8.80 20.43
C SER A 256 -11.86 -8.88 21.53
N ALA A 257 -12.29 -8.97 22.78
CA ALA A 257 -11.39 -9.03 23.91
C ALA A 257 -10.51 -10.23 23.60
N GLY A 258 -9.24 -9.94 23.20
CA GLY A 258 -8.36 -10.98 22.72
C GLY A 258 -8.34 -12.07 23.77
N VAL A 259 -8.53 -13.30 23.36
CA VAL A 259 -8.46 -14.43 24.27
C VAL A 259 -7.03 -14.46 24.81
N ASN A 260 -6.89 -14.53 26.12
CA ASN A 260 -5.56 -14.67 26.70
C ASN A 260 -5.05 -16.09 26.40
N VAL A 261 -4.09 -16.21 25.49
CA VAL A 261 -3.46 -17.48 25.12
C VAL A 261 -2.17 -17.61 25.91
N ALA A 262 -2.01 -18.74 26.57
CA ALA A 262 -0.82 -19.00 27.40
C ALA A 262 0.46 -19.01 26.55
N SER A 263 1.56 -18.49 27.12
CA SER A 263 2.83 -18.32 26.37
C SER A 263 3.41 -19.63 25.85
N ASP A 264 3.16 -20.76 26.53
CA ASP A 264 3.56 -22.08 26.07
C ASP A 264 2.76 -22.58 24.86
N VAL A 265 1.51 -22.13 24.73
CA VAL A 265 0.68 -22.38 23.53
C VAL A 265 1.20 -21.51 22.37
N LEU A 266 1.46 -20.21 22.59
CA LEU A 266 2.02 -19.32 21.58
C LEU A 266 3.38 -19.83 21.07
N ALA A 267 4.22 -20.36 21.96
CA ALA A 267 5.52 -20.92 21.60
C ALA A 267 5.43 -22.09 20.60
N LYS A 268 4.31 -22.82 20.55
CA LYS A 268 4.09 -23.89 19.57
C LYS A 268 4.00 -23.36 18.13
N TYR A 269 3.51 -22.13 17.95
CA TYR A 269 3.35 -21.49 16.65
C TYR A 269 4.62 -20.84 16.14
N ALA A 270 5.58 -20.55 17.00
CA ALA A 270 6.87 -19.99 16.60
C ALA A 270 7.60 -20.92 15.62
N GLY A 271 8.14 -20.35 14.54
CA GLY A 271 8.82 -21.10 13.49
C GLY A 271 8.69 -20.47 12.13
N LYS A 272 9.26 -21.14 11.13
CA LYS A 272 9.19 -20.72 9.72
C LYS A 272 8.16 -21.53 8.96
N TYR A 273 7.44 -20.88 8.08
CA TYR A 273 6.39 -21.48 7.25
C TYR A 273 6.60 -21.09 5.81
N GLU A 274 6.40 -22.03 4.90
CA GLU A 274 6.59 -21.81 3.47
C GLU A 274 5.23 -21.78 2.76
N PHE A 275 5.01 -20.78 1.92
CA PHE A 275 3.83 -20.68 1.06
C PHE A 275 3.70 -21.95 0.21
N ARG A 276 2.55 -22.61 0.31
CA ARG A 276 2.28 -23.86 -0.39
C ARG A 276 1.30 -23.69 -1.53
N ASP A 277 0.20 -23.00 -1.27
CA ASP A 277 -0.91 -22.83 -2.21
C ASP A 277 -1.71 -21.57 -1.86
N GLY A 278 -2.26 -20.90 -2.87
CA GLY A 278 -3.09 -19.71 -2.72
C GLY A 278 -2.93 -18.73 -3.89
N PRO A 279 -3.68 -17.62 -3.87
CA PRO A 279 -3.58 -16.59 -4.88
C PRO A 279 -2.16 -15.99 -4.97
N PRO A 280 -1.60 -15.77 -6.18
CA PRO A 280 -0.28 -15.16 -6.37
C PRO A 280 -0.12 -13.81 -5.70
N ILE A 281 -1.20 -13.04 -5.58
CA ILE A 281 -1.20 -11.73 -4.91
C ILE A 281 -0.87 -11.88 -3.42
N ILE A 282 -1.38 -12.90 -2.74
CA ILE A 282 -1.05 -13.17 -1.33
C ILE A 282 0.42 -13.53 -1.20
N GLN A 283 0.93 -14.40 -2.06
CA GLN A 283 2.35 -14.72 -2.10
C GLN A 283 3.22 -13.47 -2.34
N GLY A 284 2.75 -12.56 -3.21
CA GLY A 284 3.41 -11.30 -3.48
C GLY A 284 3.52 -10.39 -2.25
N PHE A 285 2.49 -10.35 -1.39
CA PHE A 285 2.48 -9.51 -0.19
C PHE A 285 3.26 -10.11 0.98
N PHE A 286 3.14 -11.42 1.21
CA PHE A 286 3.70 -12.10 2.36
C PHE A 286 5.01 -12.85 2.05
N GLY A 287 5.38 -12.93 0.76
CA GLY A 287 6.57 -13.63 0.32
C GLY A 287 6.39 -15.14 0.25
N THR A 288 7.51 -15.85 0.12
CA THR A 288 7.52 -17.31 0.05
C THR A 288 7.69 -17.98 1.41
N THR A 289 8.03 -17.20 2.44
CA THR A 289 8.28 -17.73 3.80
C THR A 289 7.84 -16.71 4.83
N ASP A 290 6.98 -17.15 5.74
CA ASP A 290 6.58 -16.39 6.92
C ASP A 290 7.29 -16.91 8.17
N THR A 291 7.58 -16.00 9.10
CA THR A 291 8.19 -16.36 10.40
C THR A 291 7.27 -15.92 11.52
N PHE A 292 6.91 -16.85 12.38
CA PHE A 292 6.24 -16.53 13.64
C PHE A 292 7.23 -16.53 14.80
N SER A 293 7.13 -15.51 15.65
CA SER A 293 7.93 -15.35 16.86
C SER A 293 7.07 -14.91 18.02
N VAL A 294 7.48 -15.22 19.25
CA VAL A 294 6.83 -14.71 20.47
C VAL A 294 7.73 -13.65 21.07
N ILE A 295 7.23 -12.43 21.17
CA ILE A 295 7.94 -11.28 21.73
C ILE A 295 7.05 -10.69 22.82
N ASP A 296 7.56 -10.55 24.03
CA ASP A 296 6.85 -10.00 25.19
C ASP A 296 5.48 -10.65 25.45
N GLY A 297 5.39 -11.99 25.22
CA GLY A 297 4.15 -12.75 25.42
C GLY A 297 3.11 -12.61 24.32
N GLN A 298 3.43 -11.94 23.23
CA GLN A 298 2.57 -11.78 22.05
C GLN A 298 3.14 -12.53 20.85
N LEU A 299 2.26 -13.12 20.03
CA LEU A 299 2.65 -13.75 18.77
C LEU A 299 2.79 -12.69 17.67
N TRP A 300 3.86 -12.78 16.89
CA TRP A 300 4.18 -11.92 15.77
C TRP A 300 4.34 -12.77 14.52
N MET A 301 3.69 -12.35 13.44
CA MET A 301 3.90 -12.87 12.09
C MET A 301 4.79 -11.89 11.34
N ASN A 302 6.00 -12.32 11.04
CA ASN A 302 7.03 -11.41 10.52
C ASN A 302 7.25 -10.24 11.51
N ALA A 303 7.02 -9.01 11.12
CA ALA A 303 7.09 -7.83 12.00
C ALA A 303 5.69 -7.32 12.44
N ILE A 304 4.63 -8.11 12.22
CA ILE A 304 3.25 -7.71 12.49
C ILE A 304 2.72 -8.46 13.71
N PRO A 305 2.25 -7.80 14.77
CA PRO A 305 1.60 -8.47 15.88
C PRO A 305 0.26 -9.06 15.45
N VAL A 306 -0.02 -10.28 15.87
CA VAL A 306 -1.31 -10.92 15.62
C VAL A 306 -2.07 -11.12 16.93
N ILE A 307 -3.35 -10.71 16.92
CA ILE A 307 -4.22 -10.71 18.10
C ILE A 307 -4.93 -12.05 18.17
N PRO A 308 -4.87 -12.80 19.29
CA PRO A 308 -5.54 -14.07 19.42
C PRO A 308 -7.06 -13.91 19.52
N LEU A 309 -7.81 -14.58 18.66
CA LEU A 309 -9.27 -14.73 18.71
C LEU A 309 -9.67 -16.04 19.40
N SER A 310 -8.80 -17.04 19.35
CA SER A 310 -8.88 -18.32 20.05
C SER A 310 -7.47 -18.86 20.25
N GLU A 311 -7.33 -20.07 20.80
CA GLU A 311 -6.03 -20.73 20.91
C GLU A 311 -5.33 -20.92 19.54
N THR A 312 -6.11 -21.13 18.46
CA THR A 312 -5.58 -21.43 17.11
C THR A 312 -5.79 -20.33 16.09
N ARG A 313 -6.67 -19.34 16.38
CA ARG A 313 -7.02 -18.28 15.45
C ARG A 313 -6.51 -16.94 15.93
N PHE A 314 -5.87 -16.23 15.02
CA PHE A 314 -5.29 -14.91 15.24
C PHE A 314 -5.67 -13.99 14.10
N GLU A 315 -5.70 -12.69 14.35
CA GLU A 315 -5.91 -11.69 13.30
C GLU A 315 -4.99 -10.49 13.46
N SER A 316 -4.77 -9.82 12.36
CA SER A 316 -4.19 -8.48 12.30
C SER A 316 -5.10 -7.61 11.46
N ALA A 317 -4.78 -6.32 11.31
CA ALA A 317 -5.58 -5.39 10.49
C ALA A 317 -5.78 -5.85 9.02
N ALA A 318 -4.91 -6.69 8.50
CA ALA A 318 -4.89 -7.09 7.09
C ALA A 318 -5.26 -8.57 6.86
N VAL A 319 -5.05 -9.44 7.84
CA VAL A 319 -5.19 -10.90 7.65
C VAL A 319 -5.69 -11.61 8.89
N ALA A 320 -6.40 -12.72 8.69
CA ALA A 320 -6.66 -13.73 9.72
C ALA A 320 -5.77 -14.96 9.48
N VAL A 321 -5.25 -15.51 10.56
CA VAL A 321 -4.39 -16.69 10.57
C VAL A 321 -5.03 -17.78 11.44
N GLU A 322 -5.06 -19.00 10.93
CA GLU A 322 -5.56 -20.16 11.67
C GLU A 322 -4.56 -21.31 11.59
N PHE A 323 -4.06 -21.75 12.75
CA PHE A 323 -3.07 -22.84 12.83
C PHE A 323 -3.75 -24.19 12.92
N PHE A 324 -3.15 -25.19 12.27
CA PHE A 324 -3.59 -26.57 12.24
C PHE A 324 -2.51 -27.49 12.79
N MET A 325 -2.95 -28.49 13.56
CA MET A 325 -2.09 -29.44 14.25
C MET A 325 -2.37 -30.87 13.79
N ASP A 326 -1.39 -31.73 13.91
CA ASP A 326 -1.57 -33.17 13.73
C ASP A 326 -2.18 -33.84 14.97
N ALA A 327 -2.37 -35.16 14.90
CA ALA A 327 -2.93 -35.96 15.99
C ALA A 327 -2.04 -35.97 17.28
N HIS A 328 -0.79 -35.55 17.21
CA HIS A 328 0.14 -35.45 18.31
C HIS A 328 0.26 -34.01 18.86
N GLY A 329 -0.51 -33.06 18.32
CA GLY A 329 -0.51 -31.65 18.73
C GLY A 329 0.66 -30.83 18.17
N ALA A 330 1.38 -31.34 17.16
CA ALA A 330 2.41 -30.60 16.48
C ALA A 330 1.79 -29.73 15.36
N VAL A 331 2.17 -28.46 15.32
CA VAL A 331 1.69 -27.53 14.28
C VAL A 331 2.26 -27.93 12.92
N THR A 332 1.38 -28.16 11.96
CA THR A 332 1.74 -28.61 10.60
C THR A 332 1.71 -27.48 9.57
N HIS A 333 0.74 -26.60 9.64
CA HIS A 333 0.56 -25.49 8.72
C HIS A 333 -0.33 -24.43 9.35
N PHE A 334 -0.44 -23.28 8.69
CA PHE A 334 -1.50 -22.32 8.93
C PHE A 334 -2.22 -21.96 7.63
N MET A 335 -3.47 -21.53 7.77
CA MET A 335 -4.23 -20.87 6.71
C MET A 335 -4.21 -19.37 6.96
N LEU A 336 -3.82 -18.61 5.94
CA LEU A 336 -3.89 -17.16 5.92
C LEU A 336 -5.13 -16.77 5.10
N ARG A 337 -5.95 -15.89 5.65
CA ARG A 337 -7.15 -15.33 4.99
C ARG A 337 -6.99 -13.83 4.88
N ALA A 338 -7.06 -13.34 3.66
CA ALA A 338 -7.07 -11.93 3.32
C ALA A 338 -8.28 -11.62 2.42
N ASN A 339 -8.50 -10.35 2.10
CA ASN A 339 -9.56 -9.96 1.17
C ASN A 339 -9.41 -10.59 -0.22
N GLU A 340 -8.18 -10.89 -0.60
CA GLU A 340 -7.80 -11.45 -1.89
C GLU A 340 -7.96 -12.98 -1.98
N GLY A 341 -8.28 -13.63 -0.86
CA GLY A 341 -8.51 -15.08 -0.79
C GLY A 341 -7.81 -15.77 0.38
N GLU A 342 -7.62 -17.08 0.26
CA GLU A 342 -6.98 -17.91 1.27
C GLU A 342 -5.67 -18.49 0.74
N ALA A 343 -4.66 -18.59 1.60
CA ALA A 343 -3.40 -19.24 1.29
C ALA A 343 -3.02 -20.24 2.37
N ARG A 344 -2.37 -21.32 1.97
CA ARG A 344 -1.80 -22.33 2.87
C ARG A 344 -0.29 -22.16 2.96
N CYS A 345 0.21 -22.15 4.18
CA CYS A 345 1.64 -22.09 4.49
C CYS A 345 2.03 -23.27 5.38
N ASP A 346 2.88 -24.17 4.87
CA ASP A 346 3.32 -25.37 5.56
C ASP A 346 4.53 -25.07 6.47
N ARG A 347 4.55 -25.63 7.68
CA ARG A 347 5.67 -25.47 8.62
C ARG A 347 6.95 -26.08 8.06
N LYS A 348 8.04 -25.34 8.10
CA LYS A 348 9.38 -25.87 7.83
C LYS A 348 9.91 -26.68 9.02
N PRO A 349 10.60 -27.80 8.76
CA PRO A 349 11.26 -28.59 9.81
C PRO A 349 12.25 -27.79 10.63
#